data_f6726d1b755347876000fd919de70870
#
_entry.id   f6726d1b755347876000fd919de70870
#
_cell.length_a   1.000
_cell.length_b   1.000
_cell.length_c   1.000
_cell.angle_alpha   90.00
_cell.angle_beta   90.00
_cell.angle_gamma   90.00
#
_symmetry.space_group_name_H-M   'P 1'
#
loop_
_entity.id
_entity.type
_entity.pdbx_description
1 polymer ?
#
loop_
_entity_poly.entity_id
_entity_poly.type
_entity_poly.pdbx_seq_one_letter_code
_entity_poly.pdbx_strand_id
1 'polypeptide(L)'
;MLEKVFKLKENHTDVKTEILAGITTFMTMAYILAVNPSILSAAGMDQGAVFTATALASLIGTLCMAAFANYPFALAPGMGLNAYFAYTVVIGMGYSWQTALTAVFAEGIIFIILSLTNVREAIFNAIPACLKTAVSVGIGLFIAFLGLQNANIVVGGSTLVQLFSVDAYNQANGVEASFNNVGITVLLAIIGVLITAIMVIKNIKGNILWGILITWILGIICQIAGLYVPNPEIGFYSLLPNFSSGLAIPSLAPVFGKLDFKNVFSLEFVVVVFAFLFVDLFDTLGTLIGVSTKAGMLDKDGKLPRIKGALMADAVATTVGAVLGTSTTTTFVESASGVTEGGRTGLTSLTTAILFGISLFLSPIFLAIPSFATAPALIIVGFYMLSNVAGINFSDYSEGIPCFICIAAMPFCYSISEGISMVVISYVVINVLIGKAKEKKISVLMYVLVILFILKYIFL
;
A
#
# COMPACT_ATOMS: atom_id res chain seq x y z
N MET A 1 -18.69 26.97 14.06
CA MET A 1 -17.27 26.75 14.26
C MET A 1 -16.68 25.95 13.06
N LEU A 2 -17.23 24.81 12.71
CA LEU A 2 -16.78 23.98 11.58
C LEU A 2 -16.76 24.73 10.24
N GLU A 3 -17.79 25.54 9.96
CA GLU A 3 -17.87 26.39 8.76
C GLU A 3 -16.64 27.30 8.58
N LYS A 4 -16.18 27.95 9.68
CA LYS A 4 -15.03 28.86 9.63
C LYS A 4 -13.70 28.10 9.43
N VAL A 5 -13.57 26.91 10.02
CA VAL A 5 -12.34 26.11 9.98
C VAL A 5 -12.18 25.45 8.60
N PHE A 6 -13.23 24.80 8.11
CA PHE A 6 -13.17 24.00 6.88
C PHE A 6 -13.65 24.72 5.63
N LYS A 7 -14.22 25.96 5.76
CA LYS A 7 -14.70 26.77 4.65
C LYS A 7 -15.72 26.04 3.77
N LEU A 8 -16.72 25.42 4.41
CA LEU A 8 -17.66 24.52 3.76
C LEU A 8 -18.43 25.20 2.61
N LYS A 9 -18.94 26.42 2.83
CA LYS A 9 -19.67 27.19 1.81
C LYS A 9 -18.79 27.58 0.62
N GLU A 10 -17.53 27.95 0.87
CA GLU A 10 -16.55 28.25 -0.18
C GLU A 10 -16.28 27.02 -1.06
N ASN A 11 -16.36 25.82 -0.49
CA ASN A 11 -16.14 24.54 -1.17
C ASN A 11 -17.46 23.87 -1.61
N HIS A 12 -18.59 24.59 -1.61
CA HIS A 12 -19.91 24.13 -2.07
C HIS A 12 -20.35 22.81 -1.41
N THR A 13 -20.16 22.67 -0.09
CA THR A 13 -20.51 21.48 0.69
C THR A 13 -21.16 21.86 2.03
N ASP A 14 -21.63 20.87 2.78
CA ASP A 14 -22.22 21.01 4.10
C ASP A 14 -21.72 19.93 5.08
N VAL A 15 -21.98 20.13 6.38
CA VAL A 15 -21.48 19.24 7.45
C VAL A 15 -21.96 17.81 7.29
N LYS A 16 -23.21 17.61 6.86
CA LYS A 16 -23.79 16.26 6.71
C LYS A 16 -23.12 15.50 5.56
N THR A 17 -22.94 16.16 4.43
CA THR A 17 -22.25 15.60 3.26
C THR A 17 -20.81 15.23 3.60
N GLU A 18 -20.08 16.09 4.27
CA GLU A 18 -18.68 15.85 4.67
C GLU A 18 -18.55 14.67 5.65
N ILE A 19 -19.45 14.55 6.63
CA ILE A 19 -19.46 13.41 7.56
C ILE A 19 -19.77 12.10 6.83
N LEU A 20 -20.78 12.09 5.95
CA LEU A 20 -21.10 10.90 5.16
C LEU A 20 -19.96 10.50 4.24
N ALA A 21 -19.31 11.48 3.61
CA ALA A 21 -18.12 11.25 2.79
C ALA A 21 -16.97 10.65 3.61
N GLY A 22 -16.74 11.14 4.83
CA GLY A 22 -15.71 10.61 5.74
C GLY A 22 -15.99 9.18 6.19
N ILE A 23 -17.24 8.85 6.49
CA ILE A 23 -17.66 7.47 6.80
C ILE A 23 -17.44 6.57 5.57
N THR A 24 -17.83 7.02 4.38
CA THR A 24 -17.63 6.25 3.13
C THR A 24 -16.15 6.02 2.85
N THR A 25 -15.29 7.03 3.02
CA THR A 25 -13.84 6.90 2.88
C THR A 25 -13.29 5.87 3.88
N PHE A 26 -13.68 5.98 5.15
CA PHE A 26 -13.25 5.02 6.17
C PHE A 26 -13.67 3.58 5.80
N MET A 27 -14.91 3.35 5.42
CA MET A 27 -15.39 2.02 5.05
C MET A 27 -14.62 1.40 3.88
N THR A 28 -14.15 2.22 2.93
CA THR A 28 -13.35 1.72 1.80
C THR A 28 -11.89 1.48 2.16
N MET A 29 -11.38 2.10 3.24
CA MET A 29 -9.99 2.01 3.68
C MET A 29 -9.77 1.10 4.90
N ALA A 30 -10.82 0.80 5.69
CA ALA A 30 -10.70 0.10 6.97
C ALA A 30 -10.03 -1.29 6.87
N TYR A 31 -10.01 -1.87 5.66
CA TYR A 31 -9.30 -3.13 5.42
C TYR A 31 -7.81 -3.06 5.76
N ILE A 32 -7.19 -1.87 5.71
CA ILE A 32 -5.77 -1.69 6.05
C ILE A 32 -5.46 -2.08 7.49
N LEU A 33 -6.44 -1.96 8.39
CA LEU A 33 -6.32 -2.35 9.79
C LEU A 33 -6.15 -3.86 9.99
N ALA A 34 -6.58 -4.67 9.02
CA ALA A 34 -6.34 -6.11 9.02
C ALA A 34 -5.12 -6.48 8.14
N VAL A 35 -5.01 -5.85 6.97
CA VAL A 35 -4.00 -6.21 5.96
C VAL A 35 -2.60 -5.76 6.36
N ASN A 36 -2.41 -4.53 6.86
CA ASN A 36 -1.08 -4.04 7.22
C ASN A 36 -0.45 -4.84 8.38
N PRO A 37 -1.14 -5.12 9.50
CA PRO A 37 -0.62 -6.01 10.53
C PRO A 37 -0.28 -7.41 10.02
N SER A 38 -1.07 -7.96 9.11
CA SER A 38 -0.80 -9.26 8.49
C SER A 38 0.48 -9.25 7.65
N ILE A 39 0.70 -8.21 6.84
CA ILE A 39 1.90 -8.09 6.00
C ILE A 39 3.15 -7.87 6.86
N LEU A 40 3.11 -6.93 7.81
CA LEU A 40 4.28 -6.61 8.62
C LEU A 40 4.61 -7.70 9.64
N SER A 41 3.64 -8.52 10.05
CA SER A 41 3.92 -9.70 10.90
C SER A 41 4.76 -10.76 10.17
N ALA A 42 4.67 -10.86 8.84
CA ALA A 42 5.55 -11.70 8.05
C ALA A 42 7.04 -11.28 8.16
N ALA A 43 7.29 -10.00 8.44
CA ALA A 43 8.62 -9.46 8.74
C ALA A 43 9.06 -9.64 10.22
N GLY A 44 8.28 -10.39 11.03
CA GLY A 44 8.58 -10.65 12.45
C GLY A 44 8.15 -9.55 13.41
N MET A 45 7.31 -8.60 12.98
CA MET A 45 6.75 -7.57 13.85
C MET A 45 5.52 -8.11 14.62
N ASP A 46 5.32 -7.61 15.85
CA ASP A 46 4.13 -7.96 16.65
C ASP A 46 2.85 -7.44 15.98
N GLN A 47 1.94 -8.35 15.65
CA GLN A 47 0.73 -8.03 14.88
C GLN A 47 -0.20 -7.05 15.61
N GLY A 48 -0.35 -7.20 16.93
CA GLY A 48 -1.18 -6.31 17.75
C GLY A 48 -0.60 -4.90 17.84
N ALA A 49 0.72 -4.80 18.05
CA ALA A 49 1.40 -3.51 18.09
C ALA A 49 1.36 -2.80 16.74
N VAL A 50 1.52 -3.53 15.63
CA VAL A 50 1.39 -2.98 14.26
C VAL A 50 -0.02 -2.52 13.98
N PHE A 51 -1.06 -3.24 14.46
CA PHE A 51 -2.45 -2.79 14.36
C PHE A 51 -2.62 -1.40 15.02
N THR A 52 -2.15 -1.27 16.26
CA THR A 52 -2.21 0.01 16.99
C THR A 52 -1.41 1.11 16.28
N ALA A 53 -0.20 0.79 15.80
CA ALA A 53 0.63 1.72 15.02
C ALA A 53 -0.08 2.16 13.74
N THR A 54 -0.72 1.24 13.01
CA THR A 54 -1.47 1.50 11.78
C THR A 54 -2.64 2.45 12.02
N ALA A 55 -3.46 2.16 13.05
CA ALA A 55 -4.60 2.99 13.38
C ALA A 55 -4.19 4.41 13.82
N LEU A 56 -3.14 4.52 14.64
CA LEU A 56 -2.61 5.81 15.09
C LEU A 56 -1.95 6.60 13.97
N ALA A 57 -1.15 5.96 13.11
CA ALA A 57 -0.51 6.62 11.97
C ALA A 57 -1.56 7.13 10.99
N SER A 58 -2.60 6.33 10.71
CA SER A 58 -3.73 6.72 9.86
C SER A 58 -4.52 7.89 10.47
N LEU A 59 -4.80 7.83 11.77
CA LEU A 59 -5.45 8.93 12.49
C LEU A 59 -4.63 10.21 12.38
N ILE A 60 -3.35 10.18 12.76
CA ILE A 60 -2.47 11.37 12.80
C ILE A 60 -2.24 11.91 11.38
N GLY A 61 -1.92 11.04 10.41
CA GLY A 61 -1.68 11.44 9.02
C GLY A 61 -2.91 12.09 8.40
N THR A 62 -4.09 11.50 8.60
CA THR A 62 -5.35 12.04 8.09
C THR A 62 -5.75 13.34 8.80
N LEU A 63 -5.45 13.49 10.09
CA LEU A 63 -5.60 14.79 10.80
C LEU A 63 -4.66 15.85 10.25
N CYS A 64 -3.41 15.50 9.94
CA CYS A 64 -2.46 16.42 9.29
C CYS A 64 -2.98 16.88 7.92
N MET A 65 -3.58 15.98 7.12
CA MET A 65 -4.20 16.35 5.85
C MET A 65 -5.35 17.33 6.04
N ALA A 66 -6.21 17.11 7.03
CA ALA A 66 -7.28 18.04 7.38
C ALA A 66 -6.74 19.43 7.79
N ALA A 67 -5.67 19.45 8.61
CA ALA A 67 -5.12 20.67 9.16
C ALA A 67 -4.25 21.47 8.16
N PHE A 68 -3.39 20.79 7.40
CA PHE A 68 -2.40 21.48 6.54
C PHE A 68 -2.93 21.78 5.15
N ALA A 69 -3.79 20.92 4.61
CA ALA A 69 -4.29 21.05 3.24
C ALA A 69 -5.80 21.37 3.18
N ASN A 70 -6.56 21.05 4.21
CA ASN A 70 -8.04 21.10 4.19
C ASN A 70 -8.61 20.33 2.99
N TYR A 71 -8.11 19.08 2.74
CA TYR A 71 -8.56 18.20 1.67
C TYR A 71 -9.32 17.00 2.22
N PRO A 72 -10.26 16.40 1.44
CA PRO A 72 -11.04 15.24 1.82
C PRO A 72 -10.27 13.92 1.58
N PHE A 73 -8.95 13.92 1.80
CA PHE A 73 -8.10 12.76 1.54
C PHE A 73 -7.65 12.13 2.85
N ALA A 74 -7.69 10.81 2.90
CA ALA A 74 -7.24 10.05 4.05
C ALA A 74 -5.90 9.37 3.77
N LEU A 75 -5.11 9.22 4.83
CA LEU A 75 -3.79 8.61 4.80
C LEU A 75 -3.78 7.33 5.63
N ALA A 76 -3.05 6.34 5.15
CA ALA A 76 -2.77 5.10 5.87
C ALA A 76 -1.47 4.47 5.33
N PRO A 77 -0.90 3.43 6.00
CA PRO A 77 0.26 2.72 5.48
C PRO A 77 0.00 2.16 4.08
N GLY A 78 0.82 2.57 3.09
CA GLY A 78 0.65 2.27 1.68
C GLY A 78 0.91 0.80 1.35
N MET A 79 0.00 0.14 0.61
CA MET A 79 0.08 -1.30 0.34
C MET A 79 1.37 -1.72 -0.37
N GLY A 80 1.79 -0.97 -1.41
CA GLY A 80 3.03 -1.23 -2.13
C GLY A 80 4.26 -1.08 -1.25
N LEU A 81 4.26 -0.05 -0.40
CA LEU A 81 5.34 0.24 0.54
C LEU A 81 5.40 -0.77 1.69
N ASN A 82 4.25 -1.26 2.16
CA ASN A 82 4.17 -2.34 3.15
C ASN A 82 4.80 -3.63 2.59
N ALA A 83 4.45 -3.97 1.34
CA ALA A 83 4.98 -5.13 0.66
C ALA A 83 6.49 -4.98 0.40
N TYR A 84 6.96 -3.82 -0.03
CA TYR A 84 8.38 -3.52 -0.18
C TYR A 84 9.12 -3.64 1.15
N PHE A 85 8.57 -3.09 2.23
CA PHE A 85 9.11 -3.19 3.58
C PHE A 85 9.31 -4.65 4.01
N ALA A 86 8.21 -5.43 4.00
CA ALA A 86 8.21 -6.77 4.57
C ALA A 86 8.94 -7.78 3.67
N TYR A 87 8.57 -7.83 2.39
CA TYR A 87 9.01 -8.92 1.51
C TYR A 87 10.31 -8.60 0.80
N THR A 88 10.56 -7.35 0.40
CA THR A 88 11.81 -7.00 -0.27
C THR A 88 12.91 -6.69 0.73
N VAL A 89 12.68 -5.72 1.64
CA VAL A 89 13.74 -5.23 2.53
C VAL A 89 14.05 -6.23 3.64
N VAL A 90 13.02 -6.69 4.38
CA VAL A 90 13.26 -7.58 5.53
C VAL A 90 13.52 -9.00 5.08
N ILE A 91 12.60 -9.62 4.34
CA ILE A 91 12.72 -11.05 3.98
C ILE A 91 13.74 -11.25 2.86
N GLY A 92 13.66 -10.46 1.79
CA GLY A 92 14.49 -10.64 0.60
C GLY A 92 15.95 -10.20 0.78
N MET A 93 16.18 -9.02 1.41
CA MET A 93 17.52 -8.49 1.64
C MET A 93 18.10 -8.89 3.00
N GLY A 94 17.30 -9.50 3.90
CA GLY A 94 17.76 -9.97 5.22
C GLY A 94 17.97 -8.86 6.26
N TYR A 95 17.43 -7.64 6.03
CA TYR A 95 17.51 -6.58 7.03
C TYR A 95 16.57 -6.84 8.21
N SER A 96 16.94 -6.34 9.38
CA SER A 96 16.01 -6.30 10.50
C SER A 96 14.86 -5.33 10.20
N TRP A 97 13.66 -5.62 10.69
CA TRP A 97 12.53 -4.69 10.54
C TRP A 97 12.79 -3.33 11.21
N GLN A 98 13.66 -3.28 12.24
CA GLN A 98 14.10 -2.05 12.89
C GLN A 98 14.93 -1.17 11.92
N THR A 99 15.82 -1.79 11.15
CA THR A 99 16.57 -1.09 10.09
C THR A 99 15.64 -0.60 8.97
N ALA A 100 14.65 -1.42 8.60
CA ALA A 100 13.63 -1.01 7.62
C ALA A 100 12.78 0.17 8.12
N LEU A 101 12.37 0.18 9.42
CA LEU A 101 11.70 1.34 10.03
C LEU A 101 12.59 2.59 10.03
N THR A 102 13.89 2.43 10.23
CA THR A 102 14.86 3.54 10.18
C THR A 102 14.94 4.11 8.75
N ALA A 103 14.84 3.26 7.73
CA ALA A 103 14.81 3.73 6.34
C ALA A 103 13.52 4.52 6.06
N VAL A 104 12.36 4.07 6.51
CA VAL A 104 11.09 4.80 6.42
C VAL A 104 11.15 6.13 7.20
N PHE A 105 11.77 6.14 8.39
CA PHE A 105 11.97 7.36 9.14
C PHE A 105 12.86 8.36 8.39
N ALA A 106 13.98 7.89 7.83
CA ALA A 106 14.88 8.72 7.02
C ALA A 106 14.17 9.27 5.77
N GLU A 107 13.39 8.43 5.08
CA GLU A 107 12.51 8.84 3.98
C GLU A 107 11.59 9.99 4.39
N GLY A 108 10.85 9.83 5.49
CA GLY A 108 9.94 10.84 6.00
C GLY A 108 10.63 12.18 6.30
N ILE A 109 11.79 12.15 6.95
CA ILE A 109 12.59 13.37 7.22
C ILE A 109 13.03 14.04 5.91
N ILE A 110 13.54 13.27 4.95
CA ILE A 110 13.94 13.79 3.64
C ILE A 110 12.71 14.43 2.96
N PHE A 111 11.54 13.79 3.00
CA PHE A 111 10.33 14.35 2.42
C PHE A 111 9.82 15.60 3.13
N ILE A 112 9.97 15.72 4.45
CA ILE A 112 9.69 16.99 5.16
C ILE A 112 10.57 18.10 4.59
N ILE A 113 11.89 17.86 4.46
CA ILE A 113 12.83 18.84 3.90
C ILE A 113 12.47 19.21 2.45
N LEU A 114 12.18 18.21 1.61
CA LEU A 114 11.81 18.42 0.21
C LEU A 114 10.45 19.11 0.05
N SER A 115 9.50 18.90 0.97
CA SER A 115 8.17 19.52 0.94
C SER A 115 8.19 20.99 1.36
N LEU A 116 9.20 21.43 2.13
CA LEU A 116 9.45 22.84 2.41
C LEU A 116 9.92 23.61 1.16
N THR A 117 10.44 22.90 0.18
CA THR A 117 10.90 23.42 -1.12
C THR A 117 9.98 22.92 -2.24
N ASN A 118 10.19 23.39 -3.48
CA ASN A 118 9.47 22.87 -4.66
C ASN A 118 10.18 21.65 -5.29
N VAL A 119 11.18 21.09 -4.63
CA VAL A 119 12.05 20.05 -5.20
C VAL A 119 11.29 18.75 -5.39
N ARG A 120 10.39 18.36 -4.47
CA ARG A 120 9.58 17.13 -4.59
C ARG A 120 8.72 17.15 -5.87
N GLU A 121 8.06 18.29 -6.15
CA GLU A 121 7.29 18.47 -7.39
C GLU A 121 8.19 18.47 -8.63
N ALA A 122 9.36 19.10 -8.56
CA ALA A 122 10.32 19.14 -9.66
C ALA A 122 10.88 17.74 -9.99
N ILE A 123 11.19 16.91 -8.98
CA ILE A 123 11.63 15.52 -9.16
C ILE A 123 10.51 14.71 -9.85
N PHE A 124 9.27 14.83 -9.36
CA PHE A 124 8.15 14.14 -9.98
C PHE A 124 7.98 14.51 -11.46
N ASN A 125 8.07 15.81 -11.80
CA ASN A 125 7.92 16.28 -13.16
C ASN A 125 9.12 15.91 -14.07
N ALA A 126 10.28 15.61 -13.49
CA ALA A 126 11.48 15.21 -14.23
C ALA A 126 11.42 13.75 -14.73
N ILE A 127 10.49 12.94 -14.21
CA ILE A 127 10.34 11.53 -14.58
C ILE A 127 9.24 11.38 -15.64
N PRO A 128 9.48 10.64 -16.75
CA PRO A 128 8.50 10.42 -17.80
C PRO A 128 7.19 9.82 -17.29
N ALA A 129 6.05 10.27 -17.82
CA ALA A 129 4.73 9.82 -17.39
C ALA A 129 4.53 8.30 -17.58
N CYS A 130 5.06 7.74 -18.67
CA CYS A 130 4.96 6.29 -18.94
C CYS A 130 5.65 5.46 -17.86
N LEU A 131 6.80 5.92 -17.32
CA LEU A 131 7.49 5.22 -16.22
C LEU A 131 6.68 5.25 -14.93
N LYS A 132 6.08 6.41 -14.61
CA LYS A 132 5.19 6.53 -13.43
C LYS A 132 4.05 5.54 -13.49
N THR A 133 3.40 5.48 -14.65
CA THR A 133 2.29 4.54 -14.89
C THR A 133 2.78 3.10 -14.81
N ALA A 134 3.93 2.77 -15.41
CA ALA A 134 4.49 1.41 -15.37
C ALA A 134 4.83 0.96 -13.95
N VAL A 135 5.38 1.84 -13.11
CA VAL A 135 5.66 1.56 -11.70
C VAL A 135 4.36 1.25 -10.94
N SER A 136 3.33 2.09 -11.09
CA SER A 136 2.03 1.84 -10.46
C SER A 136 1.41 0.51 -10.90
N VAL A 137 1.44 0.21 -12.19
CA VAL A 137 0.94 -1.06 -12.77
C VAL A 137 1.73 -2.27 -12.25
N GLY A 138 3.07 -2.16 -12.20
CA GLY A 138 3.95 -3.21 -11.70
C GLY A 138 3.72 -3.50 -10.21
N ILE A 139 3.57 -2.46 -9.39
CA ILE A 139 3.20 -2.59 -7.97
C ILE A 139 1.85 -3.28 -7.84
N GLY A 140 0.86 -2.90 -8.66
CA GLY A 140 -0.46 -3.53 -8.65
C GLY A 140 -0.40 -5.03 -8.94
N LEU A 141 0.36 -5.43 -9.97
CA LEU A 141 0.54 -6.84 -10.31
C LEU A 141 1.29 -7.60 -9.18
N PHE A 142 2.29 -6.97 -8.58
CA PHE A 142 3.01 -7.54 -7.44
C PHE A 142 2.11 -7.76 -6.22
N ILE A 143 1.27 -6.77 -5.86
CA ILE A 143 0.31 -6.90 -4.75
C ILE A 143 -0.72 -8.00 -5.03
N ALA A 144 -1.23 -8.10 -6.28
CA ALA A 144 -2.13 -9.19 -6.65
C ALA A 144 -1.44 -10.57 -6.51
N PHE A 145 -0.18 -10.68 -6.92
CA PHE A 145 0.61 -11.90 -6.77
C PHE A 145 0.81 -12.27 -5.29
N LEU A 146 1.11 -11.29 -4.42
CA LEU A 146 1.14 -11.49 -2.97
C LEU A 146 -0.20 -11.99 -2.42
N GLY A 147 -1.31 -11.45 -2.91
CA GLY A 147 -2.65 -11.92 -2.54
C GLY A 147 -2.85 -13.39 -2.90
N LEU A 148 -2.44 -13.80 -4.10
CA LEU A 148 -2.52 -15.21 -4.53
C LEU A 148 -1.67 -16.14 -3.66
N GLN A 149 -0.48 -15.70 -3.25
CA GLN A 149 0.41 -16.47 -2.38
C GLN A 149 -0.09 -16.52 -0.93
N ASN A 150 -0.54 -15.39 -0.36
CA ASN A 150 -1.07 -15.32 1.01
C ASN A 150 -2.34 -16.18 1.19
N ALA A 151 -3.09 -16.39 0.11
CA ALA A 151 -4.23 -17.31 0.08
C ALA A 151 -3.83 -18.76 -0.24
N ASN A 152 -2.56 -19.03 -0.48
CA ASN A 152 -2.06 -20.33 -0.99
C ASN A 152 -2.71 -20.78 -2.32
N ILE A 153 -3.33 -19.88 -3.09
CA ILE A 153 -3.84 -20.19 -4.45
C ILE A 153 -2.66 -20.52 -5.36
N VAL A 154 -1.54 -19.83 -5.16
CA VAL A 154 -0.26 -20.08 -5.81
C VAL A 154 0.76 -20.42 -4.74
N VAL A 155 1.45 -21.52 -4.90
CA VAL A 155 2.48 -22.04 -3.98
C VAL A 155 3.83 -22.17 -4.67
N GLY A 156 4.91 -22.33 -3.91
CA GLY A 156 6.23 -22.60 -4.46
C GLY A 156 6.23 -23.82 -5.36
N GLY A 157 6.93 -23.77 -6.48
CA GLY A 157 7.05 -24.86 -7.45
C GLY A 157 8.48 -25.21 -7.76
N SER A 158 8.68 -26.25 -8.54
CA SER A 158 10.02 -26.71 -8.97
C SER A 158 10.74 -25.68 -9.84
N THR A 159 10.02 -24.80 -10.54
CA THR A 159 10.60 -23.72 -11.35
C THR A 159 10.49 -22.38 -10.64
N LEU A 160 9.30 -21.87 -10.41
CA LEU A 160 9.05 -20.64 -9.69
C LEU A 160 7.85 -20.80 -8.77
N VAL A 161 6.68 -20.95 -9.35
CA VAL A 161 5.40 -21.14 -8.66
C VAL A 161 4.51 -22.12 -9.41
N GLN A 162 3.54 -22.69 -8.70
CA GLN A 162 2.53 -23.60 -9.27
C GLN A 162 1.17 -23.35 -8.63
N LEU A 163 0.10 -23.82 -9.28
CA LEU A 163 -1.23 -23.78 -8.71
C LEU A 163 -1.31 -24.70 -7.48
N PHE A 164 -2.11 -24.30 -6.51
CA PHE A 164 -2.34 -25.07 -5.30
C PHE A 164 -2.77 -26.51 -5.58
N SER A 165 -2.13 -27.44 -4.90
CA SER A 165 -2.64 -28.75 -4.50
C SER A 165 -2.15 -29.02 -3.08
N VAL A 166 -2.81 -29.91 -2.34
CA VAL A 166 -2.36 -30.26 -0.99
C VAL A 166 -0.92 -30.80 -1.00
N ASP A 167 -0.60 -31.63 -1.97
CA ASP A 167 0.76 -32.21 -2.12
C ASP A 167 1.78 -31.13 -2.46
N ALA A 168 1.45 -30.21 -3.36
CA ALA A 168 2.33 -29.10 -3.72
C ALA A 168 2.59 -28.18 -2.53
N TYR A 169 1.56 -27.86 -1.73
CA TYR A 169 1.70 -27.07 -0.51
C TYR A 169 2.60 -27.78 0.51
N ASN A 170 2.35 -29.05 0.77
CA ASN A 170 3.13 -29.85 1.72
C ASN A 170 4.60 -29.96 1.30
N GLN A 171 4.86 -30.18 0.02
CA GLN A 171 6.21 -30.23 -0.51
C GLN A 171 6.94 -28.88 -0.40
N ALA A 172 6.24 -27.76 -0.69
CA ALA A 172 6.82 -26.44 -0.64
C ALA A 172 7.15 -25.98 0.79
N ASN A 173 6.35 -26.41 1.79
CA ASN A 173 6.48 -25.95 3.17
C ASN A 173 7.06 -27.00 4.13
N GLY A 174 7.26 -28.25 3.69
CA GLY A 174 7.79 -29.33 4.52
C GLY A 174 6.85 -29.74 5.65
N VAL A 175 5.54 -29.70 5.43
CA VAL A 175 4.48 -29.97 6.42
C VAL A 175 3.51 -31.05 5.91
N GLU A 176 2.66 -31.59 6.79
CA GLU A 176 1.57 -32.49 6.45
C GLU A 176 0.21 -31.81 6.69
N ALA A 177 -0.14 -30.89 5.81
CA ALA A 177 -1.47 -30.28 5.80
C ALA A 177 -2.47 -31.15 5.05
N SER A 178 -3.76 -30.99 5.38
CA SER A 178 -4.89 -31.66 4.72
C SER A 178 -5.79 -30.64 4.01
N PHE A 179 -6.76 -31.14 3.24
CA PHE A 179 -7.76 -30.27 2.63
C PHE A 179 -8.55 -29.48 3.69
N ASN A 180 -8.82 -30.10 4.87
CA ASN A 180 -9.58 -29.44 5.95
C ASN A 180 -8.80 -28.35 6.70
N ASN A 181 -7.50 -28.22 6.48
CA ASN A 181 -6.70 -27.08 6.99
C ASN A 181 -6.49 -26.05 5.86
N VAL A 182 -5.60 -26.37 4.90
CA VAL A 182 -5.20 -25.43 3.85
C VAL A 182 -6.17 -25.42 2.65
N GLY A 183 -6.68 -26.60 2.21
CA GLY A 183 -7.51 -26.66 1.00
C GLY A 183 -8.80 -25.86 1.12
N ILE A 184 -9.47 -25.93 2.28
CA ILE A 184 -10.70 -25.18 2.53
C ILE A 184 -10.42 -23.67 2.55
N THR A 185 -9.28 -23.21 3.08
CA THR A 185 -8.95 -21.77 3.09
C THR A 185 -8.66 -21.24 1.69
N VAL A 186 -8.04 -22.03 0.83
CA VAL A 186 -7.83 -21.71 -0.61
C VAL A 186 -9.16 -21.58 -1.32
N LEU A 187 -10.08 -22.51 -1.12
CA LEU A 187 -11.43 -22.46 -1.71
C LEU A 187 -12.19 -21.22 -1.24
N LEU A 188 -12.14 -20.94 0.07
CA LEU A 188 -12.78 -19.75 0.64
C LEU A 188 -12.19 -18.45 0.10
N ALA A 189 -10.87 -18.37 -0.10
CA ALA A 189 -10.23 -17.22 -0.73
C ALA A 189 -10.72 -17.01 -2.17
N ILE A 190 -10.81 -18.07 -2.98
CA ILE A 190 -11.34 -17.98 -4.36
C ILE A 190 -12.79 -17.49 -4.35
N ILE A 191 -13.63 -18.05 -3.47
CA ILE A 191 -15.02 -17.58 -3.30
C ILE A 191 -15.04 -16.11 -2.87
N GLY A 192 -14.16 -15.71 -1.95
CA GLY A 192 -14.00 -14.34 -1.50
C GLY A 192 -13.63 -13.36 -2.62
N VAL A 193 -12.71 -13.74 -3.51
CA VAL A 193 -12.38 -12.96 -4.70
C VAL A 193 -13.60 -12.75 -5.60
N LEU A 194 -14.35 -13.82 -5.87
CA LEU A 194 -15.57 -13.73 -6.70
C LEU A 194 -16.64 -12.85 -6.06
N ILE A 195 -16.89 -13.01 -4.75
CA ILE A 195 -17.85 -12.17 -4.01
C ILE A 195 -17.43 -10.70 -4.07
N THR A 196 -16.14 -10.42 -3.79
CA THR A 196 -15.62 -9.05 -3.83
C THR A 196 -15.72 -8.46 -5.23
N ALA A 197 -15.38 -9.22 -6.26
CA ALA A 197 -15.51 -8.78 -7.67
C ALA A 197 -16.97 -8.46 -8.03
N ILE A 198 -17.93 -9.29 -7.62
CA ILE A 198 -19.37 -9.02 -7.84
C ILE A 198 -19.79 -7.71 -7.14
N MET A 199 -19.34 -7.49 -5.91
CA MET A 199 -19.64 -6.26 -5.17
C MET A 199 -19.01 -5.02 -5.83
N VAL A 200 -17.80 -5.14 -6.38
CA VAL A 200 -17.12 -4.10 -7.16
C VAL A 200 -17.94 -3.76 -8.40
N ILE A 201 -18.34 -4.76 -9.19
CA ILE A 201 -19.17 -4.57 -10.41
C ILE A 201 -20.51 -3.89 -10.09
N LYS A 202 -21.10 -4.24 -8.93
CA LYS A 202 -22.33 -3.63 -8.45
C LYS A 202 -22.15 -2.27 -7.77
N ASN A 203 -20.92 -1.74 -7.72
CA ASN A 203 -20.56 -0.47 -7.06
C ASN A 203 -21.04 -0.40 -5.60
N ILE A 204 -20.96 -1.52 -4.85
CA ILE A 204 -21.29 -1.54 -3.42
C ILE A 204 -20.19 -0.79 -2.66
N LYS A 205 -20.56 0.21 -1.86
CA LYS A 205 -19.63 0.99 -1.05
C LYS A 205 -18.95 0.09 0.01
N GLY A 206 -17.65 0.24 0.19
CA GLY A 206 -16.88 -0.60 1.10
C GLY A 206 -16.74 -2.05 0.65
N ASN A 207 -16.86 -2.32 -0.66
CA ASN A 207 -16.83 -3.66 -1.25
C ASN A 207 -15.62 -4.49 -0.81
N ILE A 208 -14.44 -3.90 -0.67
CA ILE A 208 -13.22 -4.58 -0.21
C ILE A 208 -13.38 -5.03 1.24
N LEU A 209 -13.83 -4.15 2.13
CA LEU A 209 -14.06 -4.50 3.54
C LEU A 209 -15.13 -5.58 3.68
N TRP A 210 -16.25 -5.42 2.99
CA TRP A 210 -17.31 -6.43 2.97
C TRP A 210 -16.84 -7.76 2.42
N GLY A 211 -16.00 -7.74 1.38
CA GLY A 211 -15.37 -8.94 0.82
C GLY A 211 -14.56 -9.71 1.87
N ILE A 212 -13.72 -9.00 2.61
CA ILE A 212 -12.95 -9.57 3.72
C ILE A 212 -13.87 -10.18 4.79
N LEU A 213 -14.84 -9.39 5.27
CA LEU A 213 -15.73 -9.82 6.34
C LEU A 213 -16.58 -11.03 5.96
N ILE A 214 -17.15 -11.04 4.74
CA ILE A 214 -17.95 -12.17 4.25
C ILE A 214 -17.06 -13.41 4.11
N THR A 215 -15.86 -13.29 3.55
CA THR A 215 -14.94 -14.42 3.42
C THR A 215 -14.54 -15.00 4.77
N TRP A 216 -14.29 -14.12 5.76
CA TRP A 216 -13.98 -14.53 7.11
C TRP A 216 -15.17 -15.21 7.80
N ILE A 217 -16.39 -14.65 7.68
CA ILE A 217 -17.63 -15.26 8.23
C ILE A 217 -17.88 -16.65 7.63
N LEU A 218 -17.68 -16.80 6.31
CA LEU A 218 -17.75 -18.12 5.66
C LEU A 218 -16.72 -19.09 6.25
N GLY A 219 -15.51 -18.62 6.55
CA GLY A 219 -14.48 -19.40 7.25
C GLY A 219 -14.92 -19.84 8.64
N ILE A 220 -15.51 -18.92 9.43
CA ILE A 220 -16.06 -19.24 10.76
C ILE A 220 -17.18 -20.31 10.65
N ILE A 221 -18.07 -20.17 9.67
CA ILE A 221 -19.13 -21.18 9.42
C ILE A 221 -18.50 -22.54 9.10
N CYS A 222 -17.47 -22.58 8.25
CA CYS A 222 -16.74 -23.81 7.94
C CYS A 222 -16.07 -24.42 9.18
N GLN A 223 -15.53 -23.59 10.07
CA GLN A 223 -14.95 -24.07 11.34
C GLN A 223 -15.99 -24.67 12.25
N ILE A 224 -17.15 -24.02 12.44
CA ILE A 224 -18.25 -24.54 13.26
C ILE A 224 -18.83 -25.83 12.65
N ALA A 225 -18.90 -25.93 11.33
CA ALA A 225 -19.36 -27.13 10.62
C ALA A 225 -18.33 -28.27 10.58
N GLY A 226 -17.11 -28.07 11.12
CA GLY A 226 -16.04 -29.08 11.09
C GLY A 226 -15.36 -29.27 9.73
N LEU A 227 -15.65 -28.41 8.76
CA LEU A 227 -15.00 -28.40 7.44
C LEU A 227 -13.59 -27.77 7.49
N TYR A 228 -13.42 -26.74 8.31
CA TYR A 228 -12.12 -26.18 8.66
C TYR A 228 -11.71 -26.65 10.04
N VAL A 229 -10.55 -27.31 10.10
CA VAL A 229 -9.99 -27.84 11.35
C VAL A 229 -8.71 -27.05 11.68
N PRO A 230 -8.69 -26.20 12.72
CA PRO A 230 -7.48 -25.52 13.15
C PRO A 230 -6.35 -26.51 13.47
N ASN A 231 -5.14 -26.18 13.00
CA ASN A 231 -3.90 -26.88 13.33
C ASN A 231 -2.78 -25.84 13.58
N PRO A 232 -2.60 -25.39 14.83
CA PRO A 232 -1.59 -24.37 15.16
C PRO A 232 -0.14 -24.79 14.87
N GLU A 233 0.16 -26.10 14.85
CA GLU A 233 1.52 -26.60 14.56
C GLU A 233 1.99 -26.27 13.14
N ILE A 234 1.05 -26.13 12.21
CA ILE A 234 1.32 -25.76 10.81
C ILE A 234 0.78 -24.37 10.46
N GLY A 235 0.49 -23.52 11.46
CA GLY A 235 0.11 -22.12 11.29
C GLY A 235 -1.37 -21.83 11.01
N PHE A 236 -2.27 -22.82 11.13
CA PHE A 236 -3.71 -22.65 10.95
C PHE A 236 -4.43 -22.51 12.30
N TYR A 237 -4.71 -21.27 12.68
CA TYR A 237 -5.33 -20.94 13.97
C TYR A 237 -6.86 -20.91 13.89
N SER A 238 -7.52 -20.80 15.07
CA SER A 238 -8.95 -20.58 15.14
C SER A 238 -9.34 -19.25 14.50
N LEU A 239 -10.43 -19.27 13.74
CA LEU A 239 -10.97 -18.10 13.04
C LEU A 239 -11.92 -17.27 13.93
N LEU A 240 -12.20 -17.73 15.14
CA LEU A 240 -13.09 -17.04 16.08
C LEU A 240 -12.35 -15.86 16.74
N PRO A 241 -12.98 -14.67 16.84
CA PRO A 241 -12.40 -13.54 17.54
C PRO A 241 -12.17 -13.87 19.02
N ASN A 242 -11.05 -13.46 19.55
CA ASN A 242 -10.73 -13.65 20.96
C ASN A 242 -11.02 -12.37 21.75
N PHE A 243 -12.08 -12.38 22.55
CA PHE A 243 -12.47 -11.28 23.43
C PHE A 243 -12.00 -11.47 24.88
N SER A 244 -11.09 -12.39 25.18
CA SER A 244 -10.64 -12.65 26.55
C SER A 244 -9.99 -11.44 27.22
N SER A 245 -9.34 -10.57 26.46
CA SER A 245 -8.78 -9.29 26.92
C SER A 245 -9.77 -8.11 26.84
N GLY A 246 -11.03 -8.36 26.50
CA GLY A 246 -12.05 -7.31 26.28
C GLY A 246 -11.75 -6.47 25.04
N LEU A 247 -12.14 -5.19 25.07
CA LEU A 247 -11.88 -4.20 24.01
C LEU A 247 -10.58 -3.39 24.28
N ALA A 248 -9.57 -4.03 24.86
CA ALA A 248 -8.30 -3.38 25.17
C ALA A 248 -7.51 -3.05 23.91
N ILE A 249 -6.89 -1.88 23.89
CA ILE A 249 -5.98 -1.47 22.81
C ILE A 249 -4.68 -2.27 22.97
N PRO A 250 -4.20 -3.00 21.93
CA PRO A 250 -2.92 -3.68 21.98
C PRO A 250 -1.76 -2.74 22.28
N SER A 251 -0.80 -3.22 23.09
CA SER A 251 0.36 -2.41 23.47
C SER A 251 1.21 -2.04 22.24
N LEU A 252 1.58 -0.77 22.13
CA LEU A 252 2.50 -0.26 21.10
C LEU A 252 3.97 -0.55 21.43
N ALA A 253 4.29 -0.88 22.69
CA ALA A 253 5.66 -1.00 23.20
C ALA A 253 6.59 -1.94 22.39
N PRO A 254 6.11 -3.05 21.78
CA PRO A 254 6.96 -3.92 20.97
C PRO A 254 7.60 -3.23 19.76
N VAL A 255 6.93 -2.22 19.17
CA VAL A 255 7.36 -1.58 17.91
C VAL A 255 7.67 -0.10 18.05
N PHE A 256 7.18 0.57 19.09
CA PHE A 256 7.33 2.02 19.28
C PHE A 256 8.80 2.43 19.47
N GLY A 257 9.27 3.33 18.62
CA GLY A 257 10.63 3.89 18.70
C GLY A 257 11.75 2.88 18.46
N LYS A 258 11.45 1.70 17.91
CA LYS A 258 12.43 0.63 17.66
C LYS A 258 13.22 0.88 16.37
N LEU A 259 13.87 2.05 16.27
CA LEU A 259 14.71 2.41 15.13
C LEU A 259 16.15 1.92 15.38
N ASP A 260 16.80 1.36 14.35
CA ASP A 260 18.19 0.94 14.38
C ASP A 260 19.05 1.76 13.40
N PHE A 261 19.92 2.62 13.96
CA PHE A 261 20.75 3.54 13.18
C PHE A 261 22.18 3.01 12.91
N LYS A 262 22.46 1.74 13.19
CA LYS A 262 23.85 1.21 13.12
C LYS A 262 24.45 1.26 11.71
N ASN A 263 23.66 0.99 10.65
CA ASN A 263 24.15 0.85 9.28
C ASN A 263 23.62 1.92 8.31
N VAL A 264 23.20 3.08 8.82
CA VAL A 264 22.55 4.13 8.02
C VAL A 264 23.44 4.77 6.94
N PHE A 265 24.76 4.61 7.02
CA PHE A 265 25.69 5.12 6.01
C PHE A 265 26.17 4.06 5.01
N SER A 266 25.64 2.84 5.07
CA SER A 266 25.92 1.82 4.05
C SER A 266 25.29 2.21 2.72
N LEU A 267 25.95 1.86 1.59
CA LEU A 267 25.39 2.09 0.26
C LEU A 267 24.06 1.39 0.08
N GLU A 268 23.94 0.19 0.60
CA GLU A 268 22.72 -0.62 0.59
C GLU A 268 21.56 0.10 1.29
N PHE A 269 21.80 0.64 2.48
CA PHE A 269 20.79 1.40 3.22
C PHE A 269 20.32 2.63 2.42
N VAL A 270 21.25 3.37 1.81
CA VAL A 270 20.94 4.52 0.96
C VAL A 270 20.05 4.11 -0.23
N VAL A 271 20.34 2.95 -0.85
CA VAL A 271 19.50 2.40 -1.93
C VAL A 271 18.09 2.05 -1.44
N VAL A 272 17.96 1.45 -0.26
CA VAL A 272 16.67 1.12 0.35
C VAL A 272 15.86 2.39 0.62
N VAL A 273 16.47 3.40 1.26
CA VAL A 273 15.81 4.70 1.51
C VAL A 273 15.38 5.36 0.20
N PHE A 274 16.26 5.31 -0.82
CA PHE A 274 15.94 5.88 -2.12
C PHE A 274 14.78 5.16 -2.80
N ALA A 275 14.69 3.84 -2.69
CA ALA A 275 13.58 3.07 -3.23
C ALA A 275 12.26 3.41 -2.52
N PHE A 276 12.26 3.55 -1.19
CA PHE A 276 11.09 4.05 -0.45
C PHE A 276 10.67 5.43 -0.94
N LEU A 277 11.60 6.39 -0.99
CA LEU A 277 11.36 7.75 -1.50
C LEU A 277 10.73 7.75 -2.89
N PHE A 278 11.23 6.87 -3.77
CA PHE A 278 10.78 6.83 -5.15
C PHE A 278 9.36 6.25 -5.25
N VAL A 279 9.09 5.15 -4.56
CA VAL A 279 7.76 4.51 -4.56
C VAL A 279 6.72 5.45 -3.95
N ASP A 280 7.01 6.04 -2.78
CA ASP A 280 6.09 6.96 -2.10
C ASP A 280 5.83 8.23 -2.92
N LEU A 281 6.86 8.78 -3.56
CA LEU A 281 6.70 9.94 -4.45
C LEU A 281 5.65 9.69 -5.53
N PHE A 282 5.66 8.50 -6.15
CA PHE A 282 4.71 8.16 -7.20
C PHE A 282 3.33 7.81 -6.67
N ASP A 283 3.27 7.08 -5.57
CA ASP A 283 2.02 6.69 -4.94
C ASP A 283 1.25 7.92 -4.46
N THR A 284 1.90 8.78 -3.68
CA THR A 284 1.30 10.00 -3.14
C THR A 284 0.89 10.99 -4.24
N LEU A 285 1.80 11.36 -5.14
CA LEU A 285 1.49 12.36 -6.17
C LEU A 285 0.51 11.80 -7.21
N GLY A 286 0.64 10.54 -7.59
CA GLY A 286 -0.30 9.85 -8.46
C GLY A 286 -1.72 9.86 -7.88
N THR A 287 -1.84 9.51 -6.61
CA THR A 287 -3.11 9.49 -5.88
C THR A 287 -3.69 10.90 -5.70
N LEU A 288 -2.88 11.85 -5.24
CA LEU A 288 -3.35 13.24 -5.04
C LEU A 288 -3.88 13.84 -6.35
N ILE A 289 -3.17 13.69 -7.46
CA ILE A 289 -3.61 14.20 -8.76
C ILE A 289 -4.82 13.41 -9.26
N GLY A 290 -4.80 12.08 -9.19
CA GLY A 290 -5.88 11.23 -9.67
C GLY A 290 -7.21 11.49 -8.96
N VAL A 291 -7.19 11.54 -7.64
CA VAL A 291 -8.39 11.82 -6.82
C VAL A 291 -8.85 13.26 -7.00
N SER A 292 -7.91 14.22 -7.05
CA SER A 292 -8.24 15.65 -7.25
C SER A 292 -8.84 15.92 -8.63
N THR A 293 -8.39 15.22 -9.67
CA THR A 293 -9.00 15.28 -11.01
C THR A 293 -10.46 14.84 -10.99
N LYS A 294 -10.73 13.69 -10.37
CA LYS A 294 -12.12 13.20 -10.17
C LYS A 294 -12.98 14.17 -9.36
N ALA A 295 -12.37 14.86 -8.40
CA ALA A 295 -13.03 15.84 -7.53
C ALA A 295 -13.29 17.18 -8.21
N GLY A 296 -12.70 17.45 -9.37
CA GLY A 296 -12.71 18.77 -9.99
C GLY A 296 -11.98 19.84 -9.16
N MET A 297 -10.95 19.44 -8.39
CA MET A 297 -10.19 20.30 -7.48
C MET A 297 -8.95 20.91 -8.10
N LEU A 298 -8.62 20.56 -9.34
CA LEU A 298 -7.50 21.14 -10.05
C LEU A 298 -7.83 22.57 -10.53
N ASP A 299 -6.84 23.44 -10.52
CA ASP A 299 -6.94 24.79 -11.08
C ASP A 299 -6.95 24.78 -12.62
N LYS A 300 -7.00 25.97 -13.23
CA LYS A 300 -7.03 26.14 -14.69
C LYS A 300 -5.76 25.64 -15.39
N ASP A 301 -4.66 25.55 -14.65
CA ASP A 301 -3.36 25.05 -15.14
C ASP A 301 -3.17 23.54 -14.86
N GLY A 302 -4.20 22.87 -14.38
CA GLY A 302 -4.18 21.44 -14.02
C GLY A 302 -3.37 21.13 -12.76
N LYS A 303 -3.12 22.14 -11.92
CA LYS A 303 -2.39 21.98 -10.65
C LYS A 303 -3.35 21.86 -9.48
N LEU A 304 -2.94 21.11 -8.46
CA LEU A 304 -3.67 21.01 -7.21
C LEU A 304 -3.29 22.20 -6.29
N PRO A 305 -4.23 23.13 -5.99
CA PRO A 305 -4.00 24.20 -5.02
C PRO A 305 -3.58 23.60 -3.68
N ARG A 306 -2.72 24.26 -2.91
CA ARG A 306 -2.29 23.79 -1.57
C ARG A 306 -1.60 22.42 -1.55
N ILE A 307 -1.06 21.93 -2.68
CA ILE A 307 -0.36 20.65 -2.79
C ILE A 307 0.76 20.53 -1.75
N LYS A 308 1.46 21.62 -1.43
CA LYS A 308 2.51 21.64 -0.40
C LYS A 308 2.00 21.21 0.98
N GLY A 309 0.80 21.60 1.36
CA GLY A 309 0.16 21.18 2.62
C GLY A 309 -0.14 19.69 2.62
N ALA A 310 -0.63 19.14 1.50
CA ALA A 310 -0.89 17.72 1.36
C ALA A 310 0.40 16.89 1.40
N LEU A 311 1.45 17.32 0.69
CA LEU A 311 2.76 16.66 0.70
C LEU A 311 3.45 16.74 2.07
N MET A 312 3.25 17.83 2.82
CA MET A 312 3.74 17.94 4.18
C MET A 312 3.00 17.00 5.13
N ALA A 313 1.66 16.86 4.98
CA ALA A 313 0.87 15.91 5.77
C ALA A 313 1.35 14.48 5.58
N ASP A 314 1.60 14.10 4.35
CA ASP A 314 2.14 12.80 3.95
C ASP A 314 3.54 12.55 4.56
N ALA A 315 4.47 13.49 4.44
CA ALA A 315 5.82 13.38 4.99
C ALA A 315 5.82 13.28 6.54
N VAL A 316 4.97 14.06 7.22
CA VAL A 316 4.80 13.98 8.67
C VAL A 316 4.18 12.65 9.07
N ALA A 317 3.17 12.17 8.33
CA ALA A 317 2.52 10.90 8.58
C ALA A 317 3.50 9.72 8.47
N THR A 318 4.36 9.71 7.44
CA THR A 318 5.42 8.72 7.23
C THR A 318 6.42 8.74 8.40
N THR A 319 6.93 9.92 8.76
CA THR A 319 7.88 10.08 9.86
C THR A 319 7.29 9.59 11.19
N VAL A 320 6.08 10.02 11.52
CA VAL A 320 5.38 9.60 12.75
C VAL A 320 5.03 8.12 12.69
N GLY A 321 4.59 7.61 11.54
CA GLY A 321 4.29 6.19 11.32
C GLY A 321 5.48 5.29 11.61
N ALA A 322 6.68 5.65 11.13
CA ALA A 322 7.91 4.93 11.41
C ALA A 322 8.27 4.90 12.91
N VAL A 323 8.08 6.01 13.63
CA VAL A 323 8.27 6.07 15.09
C VAL A 323 7.24 5.22 15.83
N LEU A 324 5.98 5.22 15.36
CA LEU A 324 4.93 4.37 15.93
C LEU A 324 5.14 2.89 15.64
N GLY A 325 5.93 2.53 14.62
CA GLY A 325 6.23 1.15 14.25
C GLY A 325 5.38 0.62 13.10
N THR A 326 5.09 1.45 12.11
CA THR A 326 4.48 1.03 10.84
C THR A 326 5.27 1.56 9.65
N SER A 327 5.00 1.04 8.46
CA SER A 327 5.67 1.46 7.23
C SER A 327 5.20 2.84 6.75
N THR A 328 5.70 3.28 5.60
CA THR A 328 5.37 4.57 4.97
C THR A 328 3.88 4.80 4.88
N THR A 329 3.42 5.93 5.42
CA THR A 329 2.01 6.34 5.47
C THR A 329 1.74 7.36 4.38
N THR A 330 0.88 7.02 3.42
CA THR A 330 0.65 7.78 2.19
C THR A 330 -0.85 8.04 1.95
N THR A 331 -1.17 8.94 1.02
CA THR A 331 -2.54 9.27 0.63
C THR A 331 -3.17 8.10 -0.13
N PHE A 332 -4.37 7.69 0.28
CA PHE A 332 -5.10 6.55 -0.29
C PHE A 332 -6.03 6.93 -1.43
N VAL A 333 -5.99 6.15 -2.51
CA VAL A 333 -6.85 6.33 -3.71
C VAL A 333 -8.33 6.11 -3.37
N GLU A 334 -8.64 5.33 -2.36
CA GLU A 334 -9.99 5.07 -1.82
C GLU A 334 -10.67 6.36 -1.33
N SER A 335 -9.91 7.42 -1.05
CA SER A 335 -10.45 8.76 -0.78
C SER A 335 -11.37 9.26 -1.90
N ALA A 336 -11.20 8.75 -3.13
CA ALA A 336 -12.11 9.01 -4.25
C ALA A 336 -13.56 8.62 -3.95
N SER A 337 -13.79 7.63 -3.07
CA SER A 337 -15.14 7.21 -2.67
C SER A 337 -15.86 8.29 -1.87
N GLY A 338 -15.19 8.90 -0.89
CA GLY A 338 -15.75 10.03 -0.15
C GLY A 338 -15.92 11.29 -1.01
N VAL A 339 -14.99 11.52 -1.92
CA VAL A 339 -15.07 12.62 -2.89
C VAL A 339 -16.30 12.48 -3.81
N THR A 340 -16.61 11.27 -4.27
CA THR A 340 -17.83 11.00 -5.06
C THR A 340 -19.12 11.20 -4.28
N GLU A 341 -19.08 11.06 -2.94
CA GLU A 341 -20.21 11.40 -2.05
C GLU A 341 -20.37 12.92 -1.81
N GLY A 342 -19.48 13.72 -2.34
CA GLY A 342 -19.51 15.17 -2.18
C GLY A 342 -18.55 15.73 -1.14
N GLY A 343 -17.64 14.92 -0.57
CA GLY A 343 -16.55 15.40 0.29
C GLY A 343 -15.63 16.35 -0.48
N ARG A 344 -15.33 17.51 0.12
CA ARG A 344 -14.53 18.57 -0.52
C ARG A 344 -13.52 19.20 0.42
N THR A 345 -13.62 18.92 1.71
CA THR A 345 -12.84 19.64 2.74
C THR A 345 -12.19 18.69 3.73
N GLY A 346 -11.32 19.21 4.58
CA GLY A 346 -10.71 18.49 5.68
C GLY A 346 -11.68 17.94 6.73
N LEU A 347 -12.97 18.32 6.69
CA LEU A 347 -13.96 17.74 7.59
C LEU A 347 -14.23 16.25 7.25
N THR A 348 -14.20 15.88 5.97
CA THR A 348 -14.20 14.49 5.52
C THR A 348 -13.03 13.74 6.14
N SER A 349 -11.81 14.28 6.02
CA SER A 349 -10.59 13.68 6.60
C SER A 349 -10.67 13.61 8.13
N LEU A 350 -11.14 14.65 8.81
CA LEU A 350 -11.34 14.63 10.26
C LEU A 350 -12.28 13.49 10.69
N THR A 351 -13.38 13.31 9.97
CA THR A 351 -14.34 12.22 10.25
C THR A 351 -13.68 10.87 10.08
N THR A 352 -12.94 10.65 8.99
CA THR A 352 -12.20 9.42 8.72
C THR A 352 -11.15 9.16 9.80
N ALA A 353 -10.40 10.18 10.21
CA ALA A 353 -9.39 10.10 11.27
C ALA A 353 -10.01 9.66 12.61
N ILE A 354 -11.14 10.24 13.00
CA ILE A 354 -11.86 9.85 14.23
C ILE A 354 -12.26 8.37 14.17
N LEU A 355 -12.72 7.89 13.03
CA LEU A 355 -13.11 6.48 12.86
C LEU A 355 -11.90 5.53 12.95
N PHE A 356 -10.71 5.92 12.46
CA PHE A 356 -9.47 5.18 12.72
C PHE A 356 -9.14 5.15 14.22
N GLY A 357 -9.34 6.26 14.94
CA GLY A 357 -9.18 6.28 16.40
C GLY A 357 -10.14 5.36 17.14
N ILE A 358 -11.43 5.31 16.73
CA ILE A 358 -12.42 4.40 17.29
C ILE A 358 -12.06 2.94 17.01
N SER A 359 -11.47 2.65 15.86
CA SER A 359 -11.07 1.29 15.47
C SER A 359 -10.04 0.66 16.41
N LEU A 360 -9.29 1.46 17.18
CA LEU A 360 -8.36 0.94 18.20
C LEU A 360 -9.04 0.00 19.20
N PHE A 361 -10.31 0.26 19.53
CA PHE A 361 -11.11 -0.59 20.43
C PHE A 361 -11.66 -1.84 19.73
N LEU A 362 -11.57 -1.94 18.41
CA LEU A 362 -12.06 -3.08 17.62
C LEU A 362 -10.93 -4.06 17.26
N SER A 363 -9.79 -3.97 17.92
CA SER A 363 -8.63 -4.83 17.70
C SER A 363 -8.95 -6.34 17.72
N PRO A 364 -9.80 -6.90 18.61
CA PRO A 364 -10.11 -8.32 18.61
C PRO A 364 -10.78 -8.80 17.32
N ILE A 365 -11.50 -7.90 16.64
CA ILE A 365 -12.15 -8.19 15.36
C ILE A 365 -11.12 -8.17 14.22
N PHE A 366 -10.37 -7.08 14.08
CA PHE A 366 -9.44 -6.93 12.96
C PHE A 366 -8.28 -7.92 13.01
N LEU A 367 -7.77 -8.25 14.21
CA LEU A 367 -6.66 -9.19 14.39
C LEU A 367 -7.07 -10.67 14.24
N ALA A 368 -8.36 -10.98 14.32
CA ALA A 368 -8.86 -12.33 14.08
C ALA A 368 -9.06 -12.63 12.58
N ILE A 369 -8.97 -11.62 11.70
CA ILE A 369 -9.15 -11.80 10.26
C ILE A 369 -7.92 -12.53 9.68
N PRO A 370 -8.08 -13.75 9.13
CA PRO A 370 -6.96 -14.53 8.62
C PRO A 370 -6.50 -14.04 7.23
N SER A 371 -5.27 -14.42 6.85
CA SER A 371 -4.66 -14.01 5.58
C SER A 371 -5.48 -14.43 4.34
N PHE A 372 -6.11 -15.60 4.35
CA PHE A 372 -6.95 -16.03 3.24
C PHE A 372 -8.20 -15.14 3.05
N ALA A 373 -8.68 -14.50 4.11
CA ALA A 373 -9.81 -13.58 4.02
C ALA A 373 -9.36 -12.17 3.56
N THR A 374 -8.12 -11.77 3.83
CA THR A 374 -7.57 -10.48 3.35
C THR A 374 -7.04 -10.56 1.92
N ALA A 375 -6.71 -11.74 1.42
CA ALA A 375 -6.17 -11.96 0.08
C ALA A 375 -7.07 -11.43 -1.06
N PRO A 376 -8.41 -11.58 -1.03
CA PRO A 376 -9.30 -10.94 -2.01
C PRO A 376 -9.08 -9.43 -2.13
N ALA A 377 -8.83 -8.75 -1.02
CA ALA A 377 -8.55 -7.31 -1.03
C ALA A 377 -7.26 -7.00 -1.80
N LEU A 378 -6.18 -7.73 -1.54
CA LEU A 378 -4.90 -7.56 -2.25
C LEU A 378 -5.06 -7.77 -3.75
N ILE A 379 -5.78 -8.80 -4.16
CA ILE A 379 -6.01 -9.13 -5.57
C ILE A 379 -6.82 -8.02 -6.26
N ILE A 380 -7.87 -7.51 -5.63
CA ILE A 380 -8.73 -6.46 -6.20
C ILE A 380 -8.03 -5.10 -6.22
N VAL A 381 -7.27 -4.75 -5.17
CA VAL A 381 -6.44 -3.54 -5.16
C VAL A 381 -5.39 -3.61 -6.27
N GLY A 382 -4.74 -4.75 -6.42
CA GLY A 382 -3.80 -4.99 -7.52
C GLY A 382 -4.46 -4.81 -8.90
N PHE A 383 -5.70 -5.28 -9.07
CA PHE A 383 -6.49 -5.05 -10.30
C PHE A 383 -6.76 -3.56 -10.55
N TYR A 384 -7.12 -2.79 -9.52
CA TYR A 384 -7.33 -1.35 -9.69
C TYR A 384 -6.06 -0.62 -10.17
N MET A 385 -4.91 -0.98 -9.63
CA MET A 385 -3.63 -0.39 -10.06
C MET A 385 -3.24 -0.86 -11.46
N LEU A 386 -3.45 -2.13 -11.78
CA LEU A 386 -3.20 -2.71 -13.10
C LEU A 386 -4.03 -2.04 -14.19
N SER A 387 -5.24 -1.57 -13.90
CA SER A 387 -6.12 -0.92 -14.88
C SER A 387 -5.49 0.33 -15.53
N ASN A 388 -4.50 0.94 -14.88
CA ASN A 388 -3.76 2.08 -15.43
C ASN A 388 -2.87 1.72 -16.63
N VAL A 389 -2.67 0.43 -16.92
CA VAL A 389 -1.87 -0.05 -18.07
C VAL A 389 -2.35 0.52 -19.41
N ALA A 390 -3.65 0.81 -19.53
CA ALA A 390 -4.22 1.46 -20.70
C ALA A 390 -3.65 2.86 -21.00
N GLY A 391 -3.02 3.50 -20.02
CA GLY A 391 -2.33 4.78 -20.18
C GLY A 391 -0.92 4.66 -20.76
N ILE A 392 -0.40 3.45 -20.97
CA ILE A 392 0.93 3.21 -21.55
C ILE A 392 0.80 3.06 -23.08
N ASN A 393 1.61 3.82 -23.83
CA ASN A 393 1.65 3.67 -25.27
C ASN A 393 2.59 2.53 -25.70
N PHE A 394 2.05 1.33 -25.83
CA PHE A 394 2.82 0.16 -26.30
C PHE A 394 3.14 0.20 -27.81
N SER A 395 2.57 1.12 -28.59
CA SER A 395 2.94 1.30 -30.01
C SER A 395 4.27 2.02 -30.17
N ASP A 396 4.70 2.82 -29.19
CA ASP A 396 6.07 3.35 -29.12
C ASP A 396 6.96 2.38 -28.33
N TYR A 397 7.68 1.52 -29.03
CA TYR A 397 8.54 0.52 -28.42
C TYR A 397 9.64 1.12 -27.53
N SER A 398 10.03 2.37 -27.76
CA SER A 398 11.03 3.04 -26.92
C SER A 398 10.51 3.39 -25.51
N GLU A 399 9.20 3.38 -25.32
CA GLU A 399 8.50 3.50 -24.02
C GLU A 399 7.91 2.16 -23.57
N GLY A 400 7.24 1.46 -24.49
CA GLY A 400 6.52 0.22 -24.20
C GLY A 400 7.41 -0.90 -23.68
N ILE A 401 8.60 -1.10 -24.25
CA ILE A 401 9.52 -2.16 -23.80
C ILE A 401 10.03 -1.89 -22.37
N PRO A 402 10.57 -0.71 -22.02
CA PRO A 402 10.92 -0.41 -20.63
C PRO A 402 9.75 -0.57 -19.66
N CYS A 403 8.56 -0.11 -20.03
CA CYS A 403 7.36 -0.25 -19.18
C CYS A 403 7.00 -1.72 -18.97
N PHE A 404 7.05 -2.55 -20.01
CA PHE A 404 6.84 -3.99 -19.90
C PHE A 404 7.85 -4.66 -18.97
N ILE A 405 9.14 -4.31 -19.10
CA ILE A 405 10.20 -4.83 -18.23
C ILE A 405 9.89 -4.51 -16.76
N CYS A 406 9.48 -3.27 -16.46
CA CYS A 406 9.06 -2.87 -15.11
C CYS A 406 7.94 -3.74 -14.55
N ILE A 407 6.86 -3.86 -15.32
CA ILE A 407 5.64 -4.55 -14.91
C ILE A 407 5.92 -6.05 -14.68
N ALA A 408 6.73 -6.66 -15.54
CA ALA A 408 7.07 -8.07 -15.42
C ALA A 408 8.09 -8.33 -14.30
N ALA A 409 9.09 -7.47 -14.15
CA ALA A 409 10.17 -7.67 -13.17
C ALA A 409 9.65 -7.66 -11.73
N MET A 410 8.70 -6.80 -11.38
CA MET A 410 8.23 -6.67 -10.00
C MET A 410 7.71 -8.00 -9.40
N PRO A 411 6.73 -8.70 -10.02
CA PRO A 411 6.28 -9.98 -9.49
C PRO A 411 7.29 -11.11 -9.70
N PHE A 412 8.02 -11.16 -10.83
CA PHE A 412 8.94 -12.26 -11.14
C PHE A 412 10.24 -12.21 -10.33
N CYS A 413 10.76 -11.02 -10.05
CA CYS A 413 11.92 -10.85 -9.15
C CYS A 413 11.50 -10.71 -7.68
N TYR A 414 10.19 -10.74 -7.39
CA TYR A 414 9.64 -10.53 -6.04
C TYR A 414 10.13 -9.21 -5.40
N SER A 415 10.30 -8.16 -6.21
CA SER A 415 10.91 -6.89 -5.79
C SER A 415 10.44 -5.69 -6.60
N ILE A 416 9.84 -4.73 -5.91
CA ILE A 416 9.46 -3.43 -6.50
C ILE A 416 10.71 -2.64 -6.91
N SER A 417 11.76 -2.66 -6.09
CA SER A 417 13.02 -1.96 -6.34
C SER A 417 13.69 -2.42 -7.64
N GLU A 418 13.65 -3.74 -7.93
CA GLU A 418 14.21 -4.26 -9.18
C GLU A 418 13.43 -3.78 -10.41
N GLY A 419 12.11 -3.78 -10.34
CA GLY A 419 11.27 -3.24 -11.42
C GLY A 419 11.56 -1.77 -11.70
N ILE A 420 11.73 -0.96 -10.65
CA ILE A 420 12.08 0.46 -10.77
C ILE A 420 13.47 0.62 -11.40
N SER A 421 14.46 -0.12 -10.92
CA SER A 421 15.83 -0.06 -11.45
C SER A 421 15.86 -0.41 -12.93
N MET A 422 15.21 -1.52 -13.30
CA MET A 422 15.19 -2.01 -14.67
C MET A 422 14.48 -1.06 -15.63
N VAL A 423 13.36 -0.42 -15.23
CA VAL A 423 12.66 0.53 -16.10
C VAL A 423 13.49 1.79 -16.34
N VAL A 424 14.14 2.32 -15.31
CA VAL A 424 14.97 3.53 -15.43
C VAL A 424 16.16 3.26 -16.33
N ILE A 425 16.87 2.15 -16.09
CA ILE A 425 18.03 1.77 -16.90
C ILE A 425 17.63 1.52 -18.36
N SER A 426 16.63 0.67 -18.59
CA SER A 426 16.22 0.30 -19.95
C SER A 426 15.68 1.50 -20.73
N TYR A 427 14.88 2.36 -20.11
CA TYR A 427 14.34 3.56 -20.76
C TYR A 427 15.44 4.51 -21.21
N VAL A 428 16.38 4.84 -20.33
CA VAL A 428 17.46 5.78 -20.66
C VAL A 428 18.40 5.17 -21.70
N VAL A 429 18.87 3.93 -21.49
CA VAL A 429 19.82 3.26 -22.39
C VAL A 429 19.23 3.13 -23.80
N ILE A 430 17.98 2.62 -23.92
CA ILE A 430 17.32 2.46 -25.22
C ILE A 430 17.22 3.83 -25.93
N ASN A 431 16.67 4.85 -25.25
CA ASN A 431 16.44 6.15 -25.88
C ASN A 431 17.74 6.92 -26.23
N VAL A 432 18.82 6.69 -25.48
CA VAL A 432 20.14 7.24 -25.82
C VAL A 432 20.69 6.54 -27.06
N LEU A 433 20.67 5.20 -27.12
CA LEU A 433 21.24 4.44 -28.23
C LEU A 433 20.50 4.65 -29.55
N ILE A 434 19.17 4.86 -29.52
CA ILE A 434 18.40 5.19 -30.73
C ILE A 434 18.40 6.68 -31.08
N GLY A 435 19.11 7.52 -30.32
CA GLY A 435 19.24 8.97 -30.58
C GLY A 435 18.00 9.81 -30.18
N LYS A 436 17.02 9.23 -29.50
CA LYS A 436 15.78 9.93 -29.09
C LYS A 436 15.85 10.66 -27.73
N ALA A 437 16.99 10.68 -27.07
CA ALA A 437 17.15 11.25 -25.73
C ALA A 437 16.71 12.74 -25.65
N LYS A 438 16.97 13.55 -26.70
CA LYS A 438 16.53 14.95 -26.77
C LYS A 438 15.01 15.06 -27.01
N GLU A 439 14.48 14.25 -27.91
CA GLU A 439 13.02 14.20 -28.23
C GLU A 439 12.21 13.83 -26.98
N LYS A 440 12.65 12.81 -26.25
CA LYS A 440 12.03 12.34 -25.00
C LYS A 440 12.34 13.22 -23.78
N LYS A 441 13.14 14.29 -23.95
CA LYS A 441 13.51 15.24 -22.89
C LYS A 441 13.99 14.55 -21.61
N ILE A 442 14.87 13.54 -21.75
CA ILE A 442 15.39 12.79 -20.60
C ILE A 442 16.13 13.77 -19.68
N SER A 443 15.67 13.85 -18.43
CA SER A 443 16.21 14.77 -17.44
C SER A 443 17.59 14.31 -16.93
N VAL A 444 18.39 15.24 -16.43
CA VAL A 444 19.69 14.94 -15.79
C VAL A 444 19.51 13.97 -14.63
N LEU A 445 18.40 14.11 -13.88
CA LEU A 445 18.05 13.20 -12.80
C LEU A 445 18.00 11.74 -13.28
N MET A 446 17.39 11.46 -14.43
CA MET A 446 17.30 10.10 -14.98
C MET A 446 18.68 9.50 -15.27
N TYR A 447 19.64 10.28 -15.77
CA TYR A 447 21.02 9.80 -15.97
C TYR A 447 21.72 9.48 -14.65
N VAL A 448 21.54 10.33 -13.63
CA VAL A 448 22.09 10.09 -12.28
C VAL A 448 21.52 8.80 -11.71
N LEU A 449 20.21 8.57 -11.86
CA LEU A 449 19.54 7.34 -11.40
C LEU A 449 20.08 6.09 -12.09
N VAL A 450 20.30 6.13 -13.40
CA VAL A 450 20.91 5.01 -14.14
C VAL A 450 22.27 4.66 -13.56
N ILE A 451 23.12 5.67 -13.32
CA ILE A 451 24.46 5.45 -12.76
C ILE A 451 24.34 4.80 -11.38
N LEU A 452 23.46 5.31 -10.51
CA LEU A 452 23.24 4.75 -9.16
C LEU A 452 22.75 3.30 -9.20
N PHE A 453 21.79 2.99 -10.09
CA PHE A 453 21.26 1.64 -10.21
C PHE A 453 22.26 0.66 -10.86
N ILE A 454 23.09 1.12 -11.81
CA ILE A 454 24.16 0.28 -12.34
C ILE A 454 25.22 0.01 -11.26
N LEU A 455 25.59 1.02 -10.48
CA LEU A 455 26.50 0.83 -9.34
C LEU A 455 25.93 -0.15 -8.33
N LYS A 456 24.62 -0.09 -8.04
CA LYS A 456 23.93 -1.08 -7.23
C LYS A 456 24.21 -2.51 -7.75
N TYR A 457 24.02 -2.79 -9.04
CA TYR A 457 24.23 -4.13 -9.61
C TYR A 457 25.69 -4.57 -9.68
N ILE A 458 26.64 -3.65 -9.62
CA ILE A 458 28.06 -3.98 -9.63
C ILE A 458 28.59 -4.30 -8.22
N PHE A 459 28.09 -3.58 -7.21
CA PHE A 459 28.62 -3.63 -5.85
C PHE A 459 27.73 -4.37 -4.83
N LEU A 460 26.49 -4.70 -5.19
CA LEU A 460 25.54 -5.48 -4.41
C LEU A 460 25.14 -6.77 -5.15
#